data_9980c082d2fe95daea8d15e6361c74f0
#
_entry.id   9980c082d2fe95daea8d15e6361c74f0
#
_cell.length_a   1.000
_cell.length_b   1.000
_cell.length_c   1.000
_cell.angle_alpha   90.00
_cell.angle_beta   90.00
_cell.angle_gamma   90.00
#
_symmetry.space_group_name_H-M   'P 1'
#
loop_
_entity.id
_entity.type
_entity.pdbx_description
1 polymer ?
#
loop_
_entity_poly.entity_id
_entity_poly.type
_entity_poly.pdbx_seq_one_letter_code
_entity_poly.pdbx_strand_id
1 'polypeptide(L)'
;NDQGESERSDAMKVISLDYTDKKIKITSVERDVVAYFPGNYNAYGHYNWAYWYGGPTLAIQTLNYNLDLDITNYVSISFAGLESIVDAVGGVDIYLTNAEANRMGLSPGNNLLNGDSALLYARIRELDNDYVRMERQNAVIQAIVSKFSSLGFTDMLNVVVSLLPYVSTNFTNDQIKTYLYDIIGFDLNNIETYKLPSGGYDDTLNCPGLGGYLLRSYSDQVIELHKNIYSIDDYKPSKTVM
;
A
#
# COMPACT_ATOMS: atom_id res chain seq x y z
N ASN A 1 3.59 -16.07 -6.67
CA ASN A 1 3.94 -17.40 -7.23
C ASN A 1 5.28 -17.85 -6.67
N ASP A 2 5.33 -19.06 -6.14
CA ASP A 2 6.53 -19.68 -5.54
C ASP A 2 7.56 -20.13 -6.57
N GLN A 3 7.54 -19.61 -7.79
CA GLN A 3 8.33 -20.09 -8.93
C GLN A 3 9.37 -19.08 -9.46
N GLY A 4 9.74 -18.06 -8.71
CA GLY A 4 10.87 -17.19 -9.07
C GLY A 4 10.66 -16.29 -10.30
N GLU A 5 9.47 -16.19 -10.84
CA GLU A 5 9.12 -15.21 -11.87
C GLU A 5 8.90 -13.85 -11.22
N SER A 6 9.56 -12.82 -11.72
CA SER A 6 9.37 -11.45 -11.28
C SER A 6 7.94 -11.01 -11.61
N GLU A 7 7.10 -10.93 -10.59
CA GLU A 7 5.68 -10.59 -10.74
C GLU A 7 5.45 -9.09 -10.65
N ARG A 8 4.40 -8.62 -11.33
CA ARG A 8 3.92 -7.25 -11.17
C ARG A 8 3.35 -7.09 -9.75
N SER A 9 3.53 -5.92 -9.13
CA SER A 9 2.87 -5.64 -7.86
C SER A 9 1.36 -5.49 -8.06
N ASP A 10 0.57 -6.23 -7.28
CA ASP A 10 -0.89 -6.15 -7.31
C ASP A 10 -1.42 -4.92 -6.55
N ALA A 11 -0.66 -4.45 -5.58
CA ALA A 11 -0.94 -3.26 -4.78
C ALA A 11 0.35 -2.53 -4.45
N MET A 12 0.31 -1.20 -4.52
CA MET A 12 1.40 -0.33 -4.08
C MET A 12 0.86 0.68 -3.07
N LYS A 13 1.54 0.77 -1.94
CA LYS A 13 1.17 1.65 -0.84
C LYS A 13 2.39 2.46 -0.40
N VAL A 14 2.24 3.77 -0.33
CA VAL A 14 3.21 4.64 0.35
C VAL A 14 2.71 4.81 1.79
N ILE A 15 3.53 4.37 2.75
CA ILE A 15 3.23 4.49 4.19
C ILE A 15 4.08 5.61 4.74
N SER A 16 3.44 6.59 5.37
CA SER A 16 4.08 7.74 5.98
C SER A 16 3.80 7.78 7.48
N LEU A 17 4.84 7.98 8.26
CA LEU A 17 4.75 8.17 9.70
C LEU A 17 4.82 9.66 10.01
N ASP A 18 3.68 10.23 10.38
CA ASP A 18 3.60 11.64 10.80
C ASP A 18 3.98 11.75 12.29
N TYR A 19 5.22 12.15 12.54
CA TYR A 19 5.76 12.30 13.90
C TYR A 19 5.18 13.51 14.63
N THR A 20 4.64 14.49 13.93
CA THR A 20 4.02 15.69 14.52
C THR A 20 2.66 15.35 15.11
N ASP A 21 1.80 14.73 14.28
CA ASP A 21 0.43 14.39 14.67
C ASP A 21 0.30 12.98 15.24
N LYS A 22 1.41 12.21 15.27
CA LYS A 22 1.45 10.81 15.72
C LYS A 22 0.46 9.92 14.98
N LYS A 23 0.42 10.05 13.67
CA LYS A 23 -0.49 9.32 12.78
C LYS A 23 0.25 8.50 11.73
N ILE A 24 -0.39 7.42 11.30
CA ILE A 24 0.01 6.69 10.10
C ILE A 24 -0.89 7.13 8.94
N LYS A 25 -0.26 7.47 7.82
CA LYS A 25 -0.94 7.83 6.57
C LYS A 25 -0.58 6.81 5.49
N ILE A 26 -1.58 6.29 4.77
CA ILE A 26 -1.40 5.30 3.70
C ILE A 26 -1.94 5.87 2.40
N THR A 27 -1.07 6.08 1.42
CA THR A 27 -1.48 6.43 0.06
C THR A 27 -1.44 5.22 -0.85
N SER A 28 -2.59 4.82 -1.37
CA SER A 28 -2.71 3.76 -2.38
C SER A 28 -2.42 4.33 -3.76
N VAL A 29 -1.39 3.80 -4.44
CA VAL A 29 -1.05 4.19 -5.81
C VAL A 29 -1.73 3.25 -6.80
N GLU A 30 -2.53 3.81 -7.74
CA GLU A 30 -3.17 3.03 -8.79
C GLU A 30 -2.11 2.43 -9.72
N ARG A 31 -2.10 1.11 -9.81
CA ARG A 31 -1.04 0.34 -10.44
C ARG A 31 -0.93 0.54 -11.95
N ASP A 32 -2.07 0.81 -12.62
CA ASP A 32 -2.17 0.92 -14.08
C ASP A 32 -2.00 2.38 -14.58
N VAL A 33 -1.65 3.32 -13.69
CA VAL A 33 -1.23 4.68 -14.07
C VAL A 33 0.17 4.62 -14.68
N VAL A 34 0.32 5.30 -15.83
CA VAL A 34 1.58 5.40 -16.58
C VAL A 34 2.54 6.34 -15.86
N ALA A 35 3.76 5.88 -15.64
CA ALA A 35 4.85 6.59 -14.99
C ALA A 35 6.14 6.51 -15.82
N TYR A 36 7.04 7.44 -15.63
CA TYR A 36 8.38 7.39 -16.20
C TYR A 36 9.31 6.56 -15.31
N PHE A 37 10.06 5.63 -15.90
CA PHE A 37 11.07 4.81 -15.23
C PHE A 37 12.44 5.47 -15.40
N PRO A 38 13.03 6.02 -14.32
CA PRO A 38 14.28 6.77 -14.40
C PRO A 38 15.52 5.86 -14.57
N GLY A 39 16.69 6.52 -14.71
CA GLY A 39 17.98 5.85 -14.79
C GLY A 39 18.19 5.10 -16.10
N ASN A 40 18.68 3.87 -16.02
CA ASN A 40 19.03 3.06 -17.19
C ASN A 40 17.81 2.60 -18.00
N TYR A 41 16.62 2.65 -17.44
CA TYR A 41 15.40 2.24 -18.13
C TYR A 41 14.92 3.30 -19.12
N ASN A 42 14.91 4.58 -18.73
CA ASN A 42 14.55 5.71 -19.57
C ASN A 42 13.31 5.43 -20.44
N ALA A 43 12.24 4.95 -19.83
CA ALA A 43 11.04 4.45 -20.50
C ALA A 43 9.77 4.81 -19.73
N TYR A 44 8.62 4.68 -20.38
CA TYR A 44 7.32 4.80 -19.74
C TYR A 44 6.67 3.42 -19.61
N GLY A 45 5.96 3.21 -18.52
CA GLY A 45 5.18 2.01 -18.24
C GLY A 45 4.23 2.23 -17.08
N HIS A 46 3.48 1.20 -16.69
CA HIS A 46 2.63 1.30 -15.52
C HIS A 46 3.45 1.26 -14.23
N TYR A 47 2.98 1.92 -13.15
CA TYR A 47 3.68 1.88 -11.87
C TYR A 47 4.01 0.44 -11.42
N ASN A 48 3.08 -0.50 -11.57
CA ASN A 48 3.31 -1.89 -11.18
C ASN A 48 4.32 -2.65 -12.06
N TRP A 49 4.61 -2.17 -13.28
CA TRP A 49 5.64 -2.75 -14.13
C TRP A 49 7.05 -2.41 -13.62
N ALA A 50 7.22 -1.28 -12.92
CA ALA A 50 8.51 -0.92 -12.34
C ALA A 50 9.03 -2.03 -11.41
N TYR A 51 8.14 -2.62 -10.61
CA TYR A 51 8.51 -3.74 -9.75
C TYR A 51 8.90 -4.98 -10.56
N TRP A 52 8.19 -5.27 -11.66
CA TRP A 52 8.50 -6.39 -12.54
C TRP A 52 9.85 -6.24 -13.24
N TYR A 53 10.17 -5.03 -13.73
CA TYR A 53 11.43 -4.78 -14.48
C TYR A 53 12.66 -4.66 -13.59
N GLY A 54 12.56 -4.05 -12.43
CA GLY A 54 13.71 -3.71 -11.59
C GLY A 54 13.50 -3.91 -10.09
N GLY A 55 12.48 -4.69 -9.73
CA GLY A 55 12.18 -5.00 -8.33
C GLY A 55 11.82 -3.77 -7.50
N PRO A 56 11.97 -3.87 -6.18
CA PRO A 56 11.62 -2.77 -5.27
C PRO A 56 12.48 -1.53 -5.52
N THR A 57 13.70 -1.67 -5.99
CA THR A 57 14.58 -0.52 -6.27
C THR A 57 14.01 0.38 -7.37
N LEU A 58 13.63 -0.20 -8.51
CA LEU A 58 13.03 0.60 -9.59
C LEU A 58 11.64 1.12 -9.19
N ALA A 59 10.85 0.33 -8.44
CA ALA A 59 9.55 0.79 -7.94
C ALA A 59 9.70 2.05 -7.08
N ILE A 60 10.64 2.07 -6.12
CA ILE A 60 10.96 3.25 -5.29
C ILE A 60 11.44 4.41 -6.17
N GLN A 61 12.39 4.18 -7.06
CA GLN A 61 12.90 5.23 -7.95
C GLN A 61 11.80 5.84 -8.82
N THR A 62 10.88 5.00 -9.31
CA THR A 62 9.73 5.44 -10.11
C THR A 62 8.77 6.30 -9.28
N LEU A 63 8.44 5.87 -8.06
CA LEU A 63 7.60 6.67 -7.16
C LEU A 63 8.26 8.00 -6.81
N ASN A 64 9.53 7.97 -6.40
CA ASN A 64 10.27 9.19 -6.02
C ASN A 64 10.38 10.18 -7.19
N TYR A 65 10.70 9.70 -8.39
CA TYR A 65 10.88 10.55 -9.56
C TYR A 65 9.59 11.22 -10.01
N ASN A 66 8.49 10.46 -10.09
CA ASN A 66 7.22 10.97 -10.62
C ASN A 66 6.39 11.74 -9.58
N LEU A 67 6.64 11.51 -8.29
CA LEU A 67 5.82 12.05 -7.20
C LEU A 67 6.59 12.95 -6.23
N ASP A 68 7.85 13.29 -6.57
CA ASP A 68 8.75 14.10 -5.72
C ASP A 68 8.85 13.55 -4.28
N LEU A 69 8.90 12.23 -4.13
CA LEU A 69 9.04 11.57 -2.85
C LEU A 69 10.52 11.23 -2.56
N ASP A 70 10.80 10.92 -1.31
CA ASP A 70 12.14 10.55 -0.81
C ASP A 70 12.15 9.16 -0.15
N ILE A 71 11.35 8.24 -0.65
CA ILE A 71 11.24 6.87 -0.14
C ILE A 71 12.60 6.18 -0.24
N THR A 72 13.04 5.59 0.87
CA THR A 72 14.30 4.84 0.96
C THR A 72 14.10 3.38 1.33
N ASN A 73 12.98 3.07 1.96
CA ASN A 73 12.71 1.75 2.50
C ASN A 73 11.49 1.11 1.84
N TYR A 74 11.48 -0.22 1.81
CA TYR A 74 10.33 -0.98 1.31
C TYR A 74 10.05 -2.22 2.16
N VAL A 75 8.81 -2.66 2.08
CA VAL A 75 8.36 -3.99 2.48
C VAL A 75 7.58 -4.58 1.32
N SER A 76 8.00 -5.73 0.83
CA SER A 76 7.27 -6.49 -0.18
C SER A 76 6.75 -7.78 0.45
N ILE A 77 5.47 -8.05 0.24
CA ILE A 77 4.75 -9.15 0.88
C ILE A 77 4.09 -9.98 -0.22
N SER A 78 4.30 -11.29 -0.22
CA SER A 78 3.57 -12.21 -1.08
C SER A 78 2.14 -12.48 -0.54
N PHE A 79 1.31 -13.14 -1.33
CA PHE A 79 -0.02 -13.56 -0.84
C PHE A 79 0.08 -14.48 0.36
N ALA A 80 0.96 -15.48 0.32
CA ALA A 80 1.23 -16.35 1.46
C ALA A 80 1.77 -15.58 2.68
N GLY A 81 2.55 -14.52 2.43
CA GLY A 81 3.00 -13.60 3.47
C GLY A 81 1.84 -12.84 4.13
N LEU A 82 0.89 -12.34 3.35
CA LEU A 82 -0.30 -11.67 3.90
C LEU A 82 -1.15 -12.63 4.76
N GLU A 83 -1.38 -13.85 4.28
CA GLU A 83 -2.06 -14.90 5.05
C GLU A 83 -1.35 -15.14 6.39
N SER A 84 -0.03 -15.32 6.35
CA SER A 84 0.78 -15.55 7.56
C SER A 84 0.74 -14.36 8.53
N ILE A 85 0.71 -13.12 8.03
CA ILE A 85 0.58 -11.91 8.86
C ILE A 85 -0.76 -11.88 9.58
N VAL A 86 -1.85 -12.13 8.85
CA VAL A 86 -3.21 -12.15 9.42
C VAL A 86 -3.33 -13.24 10.50
N ASP A 87 -2.81 -14.42 10.24
CA ASP A 87 -2.86 -15.53 11.19
C ASP A 87 -1.99 -15.27 12.44
N ALA A 88 -0.82 -14.64 12.26
CA ALA A 88 0.09 -14.28 13.37
C ALA A 88 -0.53 -13.29 14.36
N VAL A 89 -1.41 -12.39 13.90
CA VAL A 89 -2.15 -11.46 14.78
C VAL A 89 -3.47 -12.05 15.30
N GLY A 90 -3.77 -13.33 15.02
CA GLY A 90 -4.97 -14.03 15.48
C GLY A 90 -6.23 -13.74 14.63
N GLY A 91 -6.06 -13.38 13.38
CA GLY A 91 -7.14 -12.99 12.47
C GLY A 91 -7.49 -11.52 12.55
N VAL A 92 -8.30 -11.06 11.59
CA VAL A 92 -8.71 -9.65 11.45
C VAL A 92 -10.23 -9.49 11.46
N ASP A 93 -10.72 -8.49 12.16
CA ASP A 93 -12.15 -8.17 12.21
C ASP A 93 -12.52 -7.27 11.02
N ILE A 94 -13.34 -7.80 10.11
CA ILE A 94 -13.80 -7.10 8.91
C ILE A 94 -15.33 -7.08 8.86
N TYR A 95 -15.90 -5.91 8.61
CA TYR A 95 -17.32 -5.77 8.30
C TYR A 95 -17.58 -6.10 6.84
N LEU A 96 -18.40 -7.13 6.57
CA LEU A 96 -18.78 -7.55 5.23
C LEU A 96 -20.15 -6.98 4.85
N THR A 97 -20.23 -6.36 3.67
CA THR A 97 -21.52 -6.05 3.04
C THR A 97 -22.24 -7.33 2.61
N ASN A 98 -23.52 -7.22 2.27
CA ASN A 98 -24.29 -8.37 1.75
C ASN A 98 -23.64 -9.01 0.51
N ALA A 99 -23.10 -8.21 -0.39
CA ALA A 99 -22.48 -8.69 -1.62
C ALA A 99 -21.17 -9.43 -1.33
N GLU A 100 -20.31 -8.87 -0.49
CA GLU A 100 -19.04 -9.48 -0.07
C GLU A 100 -19.25 -10.78 0.71
N ALA A 101 -20.17 -10.76 1.66
CA ALA A 101 -20.54 -11.94 2.44
C ALA A 101 -21.02 -13.09 1.54
N ASN A 102 -21.92 -12.80 0.60
CA ASN A 102 -22.39 -13.78 -0.36
C ASN A 102 -21.25 -14.33 -1.23
N ARG A 103 -20.32 -13.45 -1.69
CA ARG A 103 -19.16 -13.85 -2.49
C ARG A 103 -18.20 -14.76 -1.73
N MET A 104 -18.09 -14.56 -0.41
CA MET A 104 -17.20 -15.31 0.48
C MET A 104 -17.88 -16.53 1.14
N GLY A 105 -19.18 -16.69 1.00
CA GLY A 105 -19.94 -17.75 1.69
C GLY A 105 -20.05 -17.53 3.20
N LEU A 106 -20.04 -16.26 3.64
CA LEU A 106 -20.13 -15.84 5.04
C LEU A 106 -21.44 -15.06 5.31
N SER A 107 -21.67 -14.69 6.55
CA SER A 107 -22.80 -13.82 6.94
C SER A 107 -22.42 -12.35 6.83
N PRO A 108 -23.35 -11.45 6.45
CA PRO A 108 -23.11 -10.01 6.49
C PRO A 108 -22.83 -9.52 7.91
N GLY A 109 -22.09 -8.41 8.03
CA GLY A 109 -21.71 -7.82 9.31
C GLY A 109 -20.28 -8.13 9.71
N ASN A 110 -19.97 -8.04 10.99
CA ASN A 110 -18.62 -8.27 11.51
C ASN A 110 -18.24 -9.74 11.46
N ASN A 111 -17.09 -10.03 10.87
CA ASN A 111 -16.51 -11.36 10.75
C ASN A 111 -15.04 -11.34 11.18
N LEU A 112 -14.62 -12.34 11.93
CA LEU A 112 -13.20 -12.59 12.17
C LEU A 112 -12.67 -13.44 11.01
N LEU A 113 -11.84 -12.84 10.17
CA LEU A 113 -11.24 -13.51 9.01
C LEU A 113 -9.85 -14.03 9.36
N ASN A 114 -9.57 -15.28 9.01
CA ASN A 114 -8.21 -15.84 9.00
C ASN A 114 -7.44 -15.38 7.73
N GLY A 115 -6.20 -15.81 7.57
CA GLY A 115 -5.34 -15.45 6.45
C GLY A 115 -5.98 -15.67 5.08
N ASP A 116 -6.45 -16.89 4.82
CA ASP A 116 -7.12 -17.26 3.55
C ASP A 116 -8.32 -16.36 3.25
N SER A 117 -9.19 -16.17 4.23
CA SER A 117 -10.40 -15.36 4.07
C SER A 117 -10.10 -13.88 3.89
N ALA A 118 -9.10 -13.35 4.61
CA ALA A 118 -8.66 -11.96 4.45
C ALA A 118 -8.02 -11.72 3.08
N LEU A 119 -7.22 -12.68 2.57
CA LEU A 119 -6.68 -12.61 1.22
C LEU A 119 -7.80 -12.66 0.17
N LEU A 120 -8.78 -13.58 0.33
CA LEU A 120 -9.94 -13.65 -0.57
C LEU A 120 -10.68 -12.30 -0.61
N TYR A 121 -10.98 -11.71 0.56
CA TYR A 121 -11.62 -10.41 0.67
C TYR A 121 -10.84 -9.29 -0.04
N ALA A 122 -9.52 -9.19 0.21
CA ALA A 122 -8.67 -8.18 -0.41
C ALA A 122 -8.54 -8.31 -1.94
N ARG A 123 -8.87 -9.49 -2.50
CA ARG A 123 -8.77 -9.81 -3.93
C ARG A 123 -10.10 -9.81 -4.66
N ILE A 124 -11.22 -9.52 -4.01
CA ILE A 124 -12.53 -9.42 -4.69
C ILE A 124 -12.45 -8.36 -5.79
N ARG A 125 -12.79 -8.74 -7.03
CA ARG A 125 -12.81 -7.86 -8.21
C ARG A 125 -14.15 -7.84 -8.92
N GLU A 126 -14.93 -8.91 -8.80
CA GLU A 126 -16.16 -9.11 -9.56
C GLU A 126 -17.31 -8.23 -9.09
N LEU A 127 -17.21 -7.64 -7.90
CA LEU A 127 -18.28 -6.82 -7.32
C LEU A 127 -18.16 -5.35 -7.69
N ASP A 128 -16.91 -4.86 -7.98
CA ASP A 128 -16.62 -3.44 -8.04
C ASP A 128 -15.42 -3.11 -8.92
N ASN A 129 -15.05 -1.82 -8.95
CA ASN A 129 -13.86 -1.30 -9.61
C ASN A 129 -12.58 -1.44 -8.74
N ASP A 130 -11.42 -1.13 -9.32
CA ASP A 130 -10.12 -1.23 -8.65
C ASP A 130 -9.98 -0.32 -7.42
N TYR A 131 -10.70 0.81 -7.33
CA TYR A 131 -10.65 1.69 -6.16
C TYR A 131 -11.31 1.04 -4.95
N VAL A 132 -12.46 0.38 -5.13
CA VAL A 132 -13.10 -0.37 -4.03
C VAL A 132 -12.25 -1.55 -3.58
N ARG A 133 -11.53 -2.19 -4.51
CA ARG A 133 -10.51 -3.17 -4.15
C ARG A 133 -9.41 -2.58 -3.29
N MET A 134 -8.89 -1.38 -3.62
CA MET A 134 -7.89 -0.69 -2.78
C MET A 134 -8.42 -0.36 -1.39
N GLU A 135 -9.70 -0.01 -1.27
CA GLU A 135 -10.37 0.22 0.02
C GLU A 135 -10.44 -1.06 0.86
N ARG A 136 -10.76 -2.23 0.26
CA ARG A 136 -10.72 -3.53 0.96
C ARG A 136 -9.30 -3.86 1.43
N GLN A 137 -8.29 -3.63 0.61
CA GLN A 137 -6.90 -3.82 1.01
C GLN A 137 -6.51 -2.91 2.18
N ASN A 138 -6.96 -1.65 2.17
CA ASN A 138 -6.74 -0.72 3.28
C ASN A 138 -7.46 -1.19 4.55
N ALA A 139 -8.68 -1.71 4.43
CA ALA A 139 -9.43 -2.28 5.56
C ALA A 139 -8.69 -3.46 6.21
N VAL A 140 -8.11 -4.36 5.41
CA VAL A 140 -7.28 -5.47 5.94
C VAL A 140 -6.04 -4.92 6.64
N ILE A 141 -5.33 -3.94 6.07
CA ILE A 141 -4.15 -3.33 6.71
C ILE A 141 -4.54 -2.66 8.03
N GLN A 142 -5.62 -1.88 8.05
CA GLN A 142 -6.11 -1.23 9.27
C GLN A 142 -6.46 -2.25 10.36
N ALA A 143 -7.13 -3.35 9.98
CA ALA A 143 -7.49 -4.41 10.91
C ALA A 143 -6.25 -5.14 11.46
N ILE A 144 -5.23 -5.41 10.63
CA ILE A 144 -3.95 -5.96 11.08
C ILE A 144 -3.30 -5.01 12.08
N VAL A 145 -3.19 -3.71 11.75
CA VAL A 145 -2.57 -2.71 12.65
C VAL A 145 -3.34 -2.58 13.95
N SER A 146 -4.67 -2.61 13.92
CA SER A 146 -5.51 -2.58 15.12
C SER A 146 -5.26 -3.80 16.02
N LYS A 147 -5.19 -5.00 15.46
CA LYS A 147 -4.83 -6.21 16.22
C LYS A 147 -3.42 -6.12 16.79
N PHE A 148 -2.46 -5.72 15.96
CA PHE A 148 -1.07 -5.56 16.35
C PHE A 148 -0.91 -4.54 17.49
N SER A 149 -1.63 -3.40 17.43
CA SER A 149 -1.58 -2.36 18.46
C SER A 149 -2.12 -2.80 19.83
N SER A 150 -2.97 -3.83 19.84
CA SER A 150 -3.49 -4.39 21.09
C SER A 150 -2.50 -5.30 21.81
N LEU A 151 -1.38 -5.66 21.16
CA LEU A 151 -0.34 -6.50 21.72
C LEU A 151 0.60 -5.72 22.64
N GLY A 152 1.19 -6.39 23.62
CA GLY A 152 2.32 -5.85 24.36
C GLY A 152 3.58 -5.76 23.48
N PHE A 153 4.52 -4.87 23.83
CA PHE A 153 5.75 -4.65 23.01
C PHE A 153 6.51 -5.93 22.70
N THR A 154 6.65 -6.84 23.68
CA THR A 154 7.33 -8.12 23.47
C THR A 154 6.61 -8.99 22.44
N ASP A 155 5.29 -9.01 22.49
CA ASP A 155 4.48 -9.78 21.53
C ASP A 155 4.51 -9.16 20.15
N MET A 156 4.47 -7.84 20.03
CA MET A 156 4.70 -7.12 18.77
C MET A 156 6.03 -7.52 18.14
N LEU A 157 7.11 -7.52 18.92
CA LEU A 157 8.44 -7.91 18.45
C LEU A 157 8.47 -9.37 17.99
N ASN A 158 7.86 -10.28 18.76
CA ASN A 158 7.76 -11.70 18.42
C ASN A 158 7.00 -11.91 17.10
N VAL A 159 5.87 -11.21 16.91
CA VAL A 159 5.10 -11.24 15.66
C VAL A 159 5.98 -10.77 14.50
N VAL A 160 6.63 -9.61 14.61
CA VAL A 160 7.49 -9.09 13.54
C VAL A 160 8.62 -10.07 13.18
N VAL A 161 9.30 -10.63 14.18
CA VAL A 161 10.39 -11.59 13.95
C VAL A 161 9.87 -12.86 13.25
N SER A 162 8.69 -13.35 13.64
CA SER A 162 8.07 -14.53 13.00
C SER A 162 7.68 -14.31 11.54
N LEU A 163 7.46 -13.04 11.16
CA LEU A 163 7.03 -12.66 9.81
C LEU A 163 8.20 -12.35 8.85
N LEU A 164 9.41 -12.15 9.37
CA LEU A 164 10.59 -11.86 8.52
C LEU A 164 10.82 -12.86 7.38
N PRO A 165 10.58 -14.18 7.54
CA PRO A 165 10.71 -15.14 6.44
C PRO A 165 9.72 -14.94 5.28
N TYR A 166 8.60 -14.25 5.52
CA TYR A 166 7.51 -14.07 4.57
C TYR A 166 7.51 -12.69 3.88
N VAL A 167 8.46 -11.82 4.24
CA VAL A 167 8.58 -10.47 3.70
C VAL A 167 9.96 -10.23 3.10
N SER A 168 10.03 -9.44 2.05
CA SER A 168 11.28 -8.89 1.53
C SER A 168 11.36 -7.41 1.89
N THR A 169 12.48 -7.00 2.48
CA THR A 169 12.68 -5.62 2.94
C THR A 169 14.15 -5.24 2.93
N ASN A 170 14.45 -3.94 2.84
CA ASN A 170 15.79 -3.40 3.07
C ASN A 170 15.94 -2.77 4.47
N PHE A 171 14.93 -2.90 5.35
CA PHE A 171 15.09 -2.49 6.73
C PHE A 171 16.13 -3.34 7.47
N THR A 172 17.01 -2.68 8.20
CA THR A 172 17.88 -3.35 9.17
C THR A 172 17.10 -3.71 10.43
N ASN A 173 17.60 -4.69 11.19
CA ASN A 173 17.01 -5.08 12.47
C ASN A 173 16.90 -3.90 13.45
N ASP A 174 17.87 -2.98 13.44
CA ASP A 174 17.85 -1.82 14.32
C ASP A 174 16.81 -0.79 13.86
N GLN A 175 16.65 -0.58 12.57
CA GLN A 175 15.56 0.25 12.04
C GLN A 175 14.20 -0.32 12.40
N ILE A 176 13.99 -1.64 12.26
CA ILE A 176 12.73 -2.30 12.65
C ILE A 176 12.42 -2.03 14.12
N LYS A 177 13.41 -2.23 15.02
CA LYS A 177 13.22 -1.95 16.44
C LYS A 177 12.89 -0.48 16.71
N THR A 178 13.61 0.44 16.06
CA THR A 178 13.38 1.89 16.22
C THR A 178 11.96 2.25 15.83
N TYR A 179 11.51 1.83 14.63
CA TYR A 179 10.14 2.10 14.19
C TYR A 179 9.08 1.46 15.07
N LEU A 180 9.31 0.26 15.60
CA LEU A 180 8.40 -0.36 16.56
C LEU A 180 8.27 0.46 17.86
N TYR A 181 9.37 1.02 18.37
CA TYR A 181 9.31 1.94 19.51
C TYR A 181 8.58 3.23 19.16
N ASP A 182 8.87 3.81 18.01
CA ASP A 182 8.29 5.08 17.59
C ASP A 182 6.77 4.98 17.47
N ILE A 183 6.25 3.91 16.83
CA ILE A 183 4.81 3.76 16.59
C ILE A 183 3.98 3.48 17.84
N ILE A 184 4.58 3.07 18.98
CA ILE A 184 3.83 2.88 20.23
C ILE A 184 3.11 4.17 20.66
N GLY A 185 3.67 5.33 20.36
CA GLY A 185 3.06 6.63 20.64
C GLY A 185 2.10 7.16 19.59
N PHE A 186 1.84 6.38 18.53
CA PHE A 186 0.97 6.79 17.44
C PHE A 186 -0.49 6.34 17.67
N ASP A 187 -1.44 7.05 17.07
CA ASP A 187 -2.84 6.62 17.04
C ASP A 187 -3.02 5.53 15.96
N LEU A 188 -2.74 4.29 16.34
CA LEU A 188 -2.81 3.13 15.44
C LEU A 188 -4.24 2.72 15.06
N ASN A 189 -5.26 3.25 15.74
CA ASN A 189 -6.67 3.00 15.44
C ASN A 189 -7.25 4.00 14.42
N ASN A 190 -6.51 5.08 14.12
CA ASN A 190 -6.96 6.13 13.20
C ASN A 190 -5.93 6.34 12.08
N ILE A 191 -5.85 5.36 11.17
CA ILE A 191 -5.00 5.43 9.99
C ILE A 191 -5.70 6.25 8.92
N GLU A 192 -5.05 7.32 8.47
CA GLU A 192 -5.54 8.13 7.35
C GLU A 192 -5.21 7.45 6.02
N THR A 193 -6.20 7.30 5.14
CA THR A 193 -6.01 6.64 3.86
C THR A 193 -6.30 7.59 2.70
N TYR A 194 -5.40 7.60 1.74
CA TYR A 194 -5.45 8.40 0.52
C TYR A 194 -5.27 7.51 -0.71
N LYS A 195 -5.56 8.05 -1.88
CA LYS A 195 -5.34 7.37 -3.16
C LYS A 195 -4.69 8.31 -4.18
N LEU A 196 -3.94 7.76 -5.11
CA LEU A 196 -3.42 8.43 -6.29
C LEU A 196 -3.88 7.63 -7.52
N PRO A 197 -4.63 8.27 -8.44
CA PRO A 197 -5.11 9.65 -8.47
C PRO A 197 -6.18 9.93 -7.40
N SER A 198 -6.19 11.15 -6.84
CA SER A 198 -7.06 11.53 -5.72
C SER A 198 -8.55 11.54 -6.08
N GLY A 199 -8.91 12.03 -7.26
CA GLY A 199 -10.26 12.00 -7.81
C GLY A 199 -10.62 10.67 -8.51
N GLY A 200 -9.76 9.65 -8.42
CA GLY A 200 -10.00 8.38 -9.09
C GLY A 200 -9.93 8.49 -10.61
N TYR A 201 -10.80 7.78 -11.32
CA TYR A 201 -10.80 7.78 -12.79
C TYR A 201 -11.13 9.14 -13.41
N ASP A 202 -11.80 10.04 -12.68
CA ASP A 202 -12.10 11.39 -13.17
C ASP A 202 -10.83 12.23 -13.38
N ASP A 203 -9.75 11.92 -12.66
CA ASP A 203 -8.44 12.56 -12.78
C ASP A 203 -7.53 11.87 -13.80
N THR A 204 -8.08 10.97 -14.63
CA THR A 204 -7.28 10.20 -15.59
C THR A 204 -7.75 10.40 -17.04
N LEU A 205 -6.85 10.02 -17.94
CA LEU A 205 -7.08 9.89 -19.39
C LEU A 205 -6.62 8.50 -19.82
N ASN A 206 -7.33 7.86 -20.74
CA ASN A 206 -6.87 6.61 -21.33
C ASN A 206 -5.53 6.79 -22.05
N CYS A 207 -4.66 5.81 -21.94
CA CYS A 207 -3.38 5.75 -22.65
C CYS A 207 -3.40 4.61 -23.70
N PRO A 208 -3.87 4.84 -24.94
CA PRO A 208 -4.07 3.77 -25.93
C PRO A 208 -2.77 3.02 -26.30
N GLY A 209 -1.60 3.69 -26.24
CA GLY A 209 -0.33 3.10 -26.65
C GLY A 209 0.25 2.10 -25.65
N LEU A 210 0.06 2.35 -24.36
CA LEU A 210 0.56 1.50 -23.27
C LEU A 210 -0.56 0.71 -22.58
N GLY A 211 -1.83 1.08 -22.82
CA GLY A 211 -2.94 0.73 -21.96
C GLY A 211 -2.90 1.51 -20.65
N GLY A 212 -3.87 1.28 -19.75
CA GLY A 212 -3.93 1.99 -18.47
C GLY A 212 -4.25 3.49 -18.60
N TYR A 213 -3.74 4.30 -17.67
CA TYR A 213 -4.20 5.66 -17.46
C TYR A 213 -3.04 6.66 -17.36
N LEU A 214 -3.20 7.82 -18.02
CA LEU A 214 -2.39 9.02 -17.75
C LEU A 214 -3.09 9.88 -16.71
N LEU A 215 -2.36 10.46 -15.78
CA LEU A 215 -2.91 11.51 -14.93
C LEU A 215 -3.22 12.76 -15.77
N ARG A 216 -4.37 13.39 -15.52
CA ARG A 216 -4.71 14.68 -16.20
C ARG A 216 -3.72 15.77 -15.86
N SER A 217 -3.23 15.78 -14.63
CA SER A 217 -2.21 16.68 -14.15
C SER A 217 -1.35 15.98 -13.11
N TYR A 218 -0.12 15.65 -13.44
CA TYR A 218 0.84 15.14 -12.46
C TYR A 218 1.12 16.17 -11.36
N SER A 219 1.24 17.45 -11.76
CA SER A 219 1.51 18.55 -10.83
C SER A 219 0.44 18.66 -9.75
N ASP A 220 -0.85 18.63 -10.12
CA ASP A 220 -1.95 18.73 -9.16
C ASP A 220 -1.99 17.52 -8.22
N GLN A 221 -1.75 16.32 -8.77
CA GLN A 221 -1.71 15.10 -7.96
C GLN A 221 -0.55 15.09 -6.97
N VAL A 222 0.62 15.64 -7.35
CA VAL A 222 1.78 15.76 -6.46
C VAL A 222 1.53 16.82 -5.38
N ILE A 223 0.91 17.96 -5.70
CA ILE A 223 0.51 18.98 -4.70
C ILE A 223 -0.43 18.35 -3.67
N GLU A 224 -1.47 17.66 -4.12
CA GLU A 224 -2.43 16.98 -3.23
C GLU A 224 -1.77 15.90 -2.38
N LEU A 225 -0.87 15.10 -2.98
CA LEU A 225 -0.11 14.07 -2.29
C LEU A 225 0.76 14.66 -1.18
N HIS A 226 1.51 15.72 -1.46
CA HIS A 226 2.39 16.38 -0.48
C HIS A 226 1.60 17.08 0.63
N LYS A 227 0.43 17.62 0.32
CA LYS A 227 -0.51 18.11 1.34
C LYS A 227 -0.94 16.98 2.27
N ASN A 228 -1.32 15.83 1.72
CA ASN A 228 -1.80 14.68 2.49
C ASN A 228 -0.68 14.03 3.32
N ILE A 229 0.50 13.81 2.75
CA ILE A 229 1.61 13.13 3.43
C ILE A 229 2.34 14.06 4.41
N TYR A 230 2.71 15.26 3.95
CA TYR A 230 3.61 16.16 4.68
C TYR A 230 2.92 17.37 5.29
N SER A 231 1.60 17.54 5.08
CA SER A 231 0.82 18.71 5.51
C SER A 231 1.36 20.04 4.91
N ILE A 232 1.86 19.99 3.67
CA ILE A 232 2.38 21.16 2.95
C ILE A 232 1.31 21.66 1.98
N ASP A 233 0.69 22.82 2.28
CA ASP A 233 -0.41 23.37 1.48
C ASP A 233 0.05 24.06 0.18
N ASP A 234 1.28 24.56 0.11
CA ASP A 234 1.82 25.34 -1.00
C ASP A 234 3.02 24.66 -1.70
N TYR A 235 2.99 23.32 -1.74
CA TYR A 235 4.05 22.54 -2.38
C TYR A 235 4.21 22.92 -3.84
N LYS A 236 5.47 23.08 -4.26
CA LYS A 236 5.81 23.37 -5.66
C LYS A 236 6.52 22.16 -6.26
N PRO A 237 5.84 21.41 -7.15
CA PRO A 237 6.44 20.26 -7.81
C PRO A 237 7.74 20.62 -8.52
N SER A 238 8.66 19.68 -8.53
CA SER A 238 9.92 19.81 -9.25
C SER A 238 9.69 19.84 -10.77
N LYS A 239 10.74 20.24 -11.53
CA LYS A 239 10.68 20.23 -13.00
C LYS A 239 10.53 18.83 -13.60
N THR A 240 10.79 17.78 -12.83
CA THR A 240 10.62 16.40 -13.29
C THR A 240 9.17 15.95 -13.32
N VAL A 241 8.32 16.61 -12.54
CA VAL A 241 6.87 16.33 -12.42
C VAL A 241 6.03 17.18 -13.37
N MET A 242 6.55 18.32 -13.79
CA MET A 242 5.84 19.29 -14.65
C MET A 242 5.85 18.93 -16.14
#